data_eeb3154ec3c04a08dfd8170e75fa0995
#
_entry.id   eeb3154ec3c04a08dfd8170e75fa0995
#
_cell.length_a   1.000
_cell.length_b   1.000
_cell.length_c   1.000
_cell.angle_alpha   90.00
_cell.angle_beta   90.00
_cell.angle_gamma   90.00
#
_symmetry.space_group_name_H-M   'P 1'
#
loop_
_entity.id
_entity.type
_entity.pdbx_description
1 polymer ?
#
loop_
_entity_poly.entity_id
_entity_poly.type
_entity_poly.pdbx_seq_one_letter_code
_entity_poly.pdbx_strand_id
1 'polypeptide(L)'
;YKPADDVRTYAEQFLHAAQGTIGLVSNGTGAERIYATANLEKDPALQSKEEVKRMVTESFDYAIASIKNMDASTFGEIVERGPFKITRLAWIQKAHEHISHHRGQAAIYLRMNGIAPPQYKLF
;
A
#
# COMPACT_ATOMS: atom_id res chain seq x y z
N TYR A 1 -7.30 7.11 16.12
CA TYR A 1 -6.15 7.70 16.80
C TYR A 1 -5.29 8.48 15.82
N LYS A 2 -4.85 9.67 16.22
CA LYS A 2 -3.99 10.58 15.46
C LYS A 2 -2.93 11.14 16.42
N PRO A 3 -1.63 10.85 16.21
CA PRO A 3 -0.59 11.24 17.17
C PRO A 3 -0.24 12.73 17.16
N ALA A 4 -0.43 13.43 16.05
CA ALA A 4 -0.17 14.86 15.88
C ALA A 4 -1.06 15.44 14.77
N ASP A 5 -1.22 16.76 14.72
CA ASP A 5 -2.18 17.41 13.80
C ASP A 5 -1.80 17.31 12.33
N ASP A 6 -0.52 17.20 12.02
CA ASP A 6 0.04 17.16 10.67
C ASP A 6 0.27 15.75 10.12
N VAL A 7 -0.15 14.71 10.86
CA VAL A 7 -0.01 13.31 10.42
C VAL A 7 -1.37 12.66 10.16
N ARG A 8 -1.38 11.52 9.49
CA ARG A 8 -2.58 10.70 9.25
C ARG A 8 -3.10 10.09 10.54
N THR A 9 -4.40 9.83 10.61
CA THR A 9 -4.96 8.91 11.60
C THR A 9 -4.45 7.49 11.36
N TYR A 10 -4.61 6.60 12.34
CA TYR A 10 -4.24 5.19 12.17
C TYR A 10 -4.98 4.52 11.01
N ALA A 11 -6.27 4.81 10.83
CA ALA A 11 -7.06 4.30 9.71
C ALA A 11 -6.57 4.87 8.37
N GLU A 12 -6.40 6.19 8.27
CA GLU A 12 -5.87 6.85 7.07
C GLU A 12 -4.51 6.32 6.65
N GLN A 13 -3.66 5.97 7.63
CA GLN A 13 -2.33 5.41 7.37
C GLN A 13 -2.40 4.08 6.59
N PHE A 14 -3.29 3.18 7.00
CA PHE A 14 -3.48 1.90 6.32
C PHE A 14 -4.23 2.02 5.00
N LEU A 15 -5.22 2.89 4.92
CA LEU A 15 -5.96 3.14 3.68
C LEU A 15 -5.06 3.77 2.61
N HIS A 16 -4.17 4.69 3.00
CA HIS A 16 -3.14 5.24 2.13
C HIS A 16 -2.17 4.16 1.64
N ALA A 17 -1.70 3.31 2.56
CA ALA A 17 -0.81 2.21 2.21
C ALA A 17 -1.47 1.21 1.25
N ALA A 18 -2.74 0.87 1.46
CA ALA A 18 -3.51 0.01 0.57
C ALA A 18 -3.65 0.62 -0.83
N GLN A 19 -4.06 1.89 -0.92
CA GLN A 19 -4.19 2.60 -2.19
C GLN A 19 -2.85 2.73 -2.93
N GLY A 20 -1.78 3.02 -2.21
CA GLY A 20 -0.42 3.07 -2.76
C GLY A 20 0.05 1.73 -3.31
N THR A 21 -0.24 0.63 -2.60
CA THR A 21 0.05 -0.74 -3.06
C THR A 21 -0.63 -1.03 -4.39
N ILE A 22 -1.94 -0.76 -4.49
CA ILE A 22 -2.71 -0.95 -5.73
C ILE A 22 -2.10 -0.13 -6.87
N GLY A 23 -1.83 1.16 -6.65
CA GLY A 23 -1.31 2.05 -7.69
C GLY A 23 0.08 1.66 -8.19
N LEU A 24 1.00 1.35 -7.29
CA LEU A 24 2.38 0.99 -7.63
C LEU A 24 2.45 -0.38 -8.32
N VAL A 25 1.67 -1.36 -7.84
CA VAL A 25 1.60 -2.68 -8.49
C VAL A 25 0.94 -2.58 -9.86
N SER A 26 -0.16 -1.82 -10.01
CA SER A 26 -0.79 -1.56 -11.31
C SER A 26 0.21 -0.97 -12.31
N ASN A 27 1.02 0.01 -11.88
CA ASN A 27 2.05 0.60 -12.74
C ASN A 27 3.08 -0.44 -13.22
N GLY A 28 3.52 -1.33 -12.34
CA GLY A 28 4.51 -2.36 -12.67
C GLY A 28 3.94 -3.49 -13.52
N THR A 29 2.76 -4.00 -13.17
CA THR A 29 2.18 -5.16 -13.83
C THR A 29 1.40 -4.83 -15.09
N GLY A 30 0.86 -3.61 -15.19
CA GLY A 30 -0.09 -3.22 -16.23
C GLY A 30 -1.52 -3.70 -15.98
N ALA A 31 -1.78 -4.31 -14.82
CA ALA A 31 -3.13 -4.70 -14.43
C ALA A 31 -4.05 -3.49 -14.29
N GLU A 32 -5.33 -3.64 -14.59
CA GLU A 32 -6.32 -2.59 -14.41
C GLU A 32 -6.36 -2.14 -12.93
N ARG A 33 -6.25 -0.83 -12.73
CA ARG A 33 -6.19 -0.26 -11.38
C ARG A 33 -7.59 -0.19 -10.78
N ILE A 34 -7.84 -0.97 -9.75
CA ILE A 34 -9.05 -0.82 -8.93
C ILE A 34 -8.97 0.47 -8.09
N TYR A 35 -10.11 1.07 -7.76
CA TYR A 35 -10.21 2.35 -7.02
C TYR A 35 -9.43 3.51 -7.63
N ALA A 36 -9.34 3.56 -8.97
CA ALA A 36 -8.51 4.54 -9.69
C ALA A 36 -8.87 6.00 -9.39
N THR A 37 -10.14 6.29 -9.15
CA THR A 37 -10.69 7.64 -8.90
C THR A 37 -11.02 7.88 -7.42
N ALA A 38 -10.90 6.87 -6.56
CA ALA A 38 -11.20 7.00 -5.14
C ALA A 38 -10.05 7.65 -4.37
N ASN A 39 -10.37 8.28 -3.25
CA ASN A 39 -9.40 8.66 -2.23
C ASN A 39 -9.74 7.90 -0.95
N LEU A 40 -9.19 6.68 -0.83
CA LEU A 40 -9.55 5.75 0.24
C LEU A 40 -9.25 6.32 1.63
N GLU A 41 -8.15 7.04 1.79
CA GLU A 41 -7.77 7.59 3.10
C GLU A 41 -8.72 8.69 3.60
N LYS A 42 -9.46 9.32 2.70
CA LYS A 42 -10.39 10.41 3.04
C LYS A 42 -11.86 10.00 2.96
N ASP A 43 -12.15 8.77 2.59
CA ASP A 43 -13.53 8.26 2.56
C ASP A 43 -14.01 7.97 3.99
N PRO A 44 -15.02 8.71 4.50
CA PRO A 44 -15.53 8.49 5.85
C PRO A 44 -16.17 7.12 6.05
N ALA A 45 -16.65 6.48 4.98
CA ALA A 45 -17.24 5.15 5.04
C ALA A 45 -16.21 4.04 5.30
N LEU A 46 -14.93 4.30 5.05
CA LEU A 46 -13.86 3.32 5.17
C LEU A 46 -13.06 3.40 6.49
N GLN A 47 -13.42 4.32 7.40
CA GLN A 47 -12.61 4.59 8.61
C GLN A 47 -12.81 3.57 9.74
N SER A 48 -13.77 2.65 9.63
CA SER A 48 -13.96 1.60 10.63
C SER A 48 -12.85 0.55 10.56
N LYS A 49 -12.58 -0.14 11.67
CA LYS A 49 -11.55 -1.19 11.74
C LYS A 49 -11.81 -2.31 10.73
N GLU A 50 -13.07 -2.67 10.54
CA GLU A 50 -13.53 -3.72 9.63
C GLU A 50 -13.25 -3.32 8.17
N GLU A 51 -13.60 -2.09 7.80
CA GLU A 51 -13.38 -1.58 6.45
C GLU A 51 -11.89 -1.40 6.14
N VAL A 52 -11.11 -0.84 7.07
CA VAL A 52 -9.65 -0.73 6.92
C VAL A 52 -9.04 -2.12 6.69
N LYS A 53 -9.42 -3.11 7.50
CA LYS A 53 -8.94 -4.49 7.34
C LYS A 53 -9.31 -5.07 5.96
N ARG A 54 -10.57 -4.87 5.54
CA ARG A 54 -11.06 -5.31 4.23
C ARG A 54 -10.23 -4.68 3.10
N MET A 55 -10.03 -3.35 3.10
CA MET A 55 -9.28 -2.63 2.08
C MET A 55 -7.82 -3.06 2.00
N VAL A 56 -7.18 -3.27 3.16
CA VAL A 56 -5.80 -3.78 3.21
C VAL A 56 -5.73 -5.19 2.62
N THR A 57 -6.62 -6.10 3.02
CA THR A 57 -6.67 -7.47 2.48
C THR A 57 -6.86 -7.45 0.97
N GLU A 58 -7.84 -6.69 0.47
CA GLU A 58 -8.13 -6.57 -0.96
C GLU A 58 -6.95 -6.00 -1.76
N SER A 59 -6.21 -5.03 -1.18
CA SER A 59 -5.02 -4.48 -1.83
C SER A 59 -3.90 -5.51 -1.99
N PHE A 60 -3.71 -6.39 -1.03
CA PHE A 60 -2.74 -7.49 -1.11
C PHE A 60 -3.20 -8.58 -2.06
N ASP A 61 -4.48 -8.96 -2.04
CA ASP A 61 -5.05 -9.94 -2.97
C ASP A 61 -4.90 -9.46 -4.42
N TYR A 62 -5.20 -8.18 -4.66
CA TYR A 62 -4.97 -7.56 -5.96
C TYR A 62 -3.48 -7.61 -6.36
N ALA A 63 -2.58 -7.23 -5.46
CA ALA A 63 -1.15 -7.24 -5.74
C ALA A 63 -0.62 -8.64 -6.06
N ILE A 64 -1.00 -9.64 -5.27
CA ILE A 64 -0.61 -11.04 -5.46
C ILE A 64 -1.12 -11.57 -6.80
N ALA A 65 -2.40 -11.35 -7.11
CA ALA A 65 -3.01 -11.79 -8.36
C ALA A 65 -2.34 -11.12 -9.57
N SER A 66 -2.14 -9.80 -9.51
CA SER A 66 -1.52 -9.03 -10.60
C SER A 66 -0.09 -9.47 -10.88
N ILE A 67 0.71 -9.71 -9.84
CA ILE A 67 2.11 -10.15 -9.98
C ILE A 67 2.16 -11.60 -10.48
N LYS A 68 1.32 -12.50 -9.98
CA LYS A 68 1.28 -13.90 -10.42
C LYS A 68 0.90 -14.05 -11.90
N ASN A 69 0.06 -13.16 -12.40
CA ASN A 69 -0.39 -13.19 -13.79
C ASN A 69 0.58 -12.48 -14.75
N MET A 70 1.65 -11.91 -14.24
CA MET A 70 2.63 -11.18 -15.03
C MET A 70 3.62 -12.13 -15.70
N ASP A 71 3.97 -11.84 -16.94
CA ASP A 71 5.10 -12.51 -17.60
C ASP A 71 6.43 -11.99 -17.02
N ALA A 72 7.19 -12.88 -16.39
CA ALA A 72 8.46 -12.53 -15.78
C ALA A 72 9.51 -12.02 -16.78
N SER A 73 9.39 -12.37 -18.07
CA SER A 73 10.28 -11.86 -19.12
C SER A 73 10.17 -10.35 -19.32
N THR A 74 9.03 -9.76 -18.90
CA THR A 74 8.75 -8.32 -19.01
C THR A 74 9.28 -7.48 -17.85
N PHE A 75 9.85 -8.06 -16.81
CA PHE A 75 10.30 -7.33 -15.60
C PHE A 75 11.30 -6.20 -15.90
N GLY A 76 12.13 -6.36 -16.94
CA GLY A 76 13.09 -5.35 -17.35
C GLY A 76 12.52 -4.22 -18.21
N GLU A 77 11.27 -4.34 -18.68
CA GLU A 77 10.66 -3.29 -19.51
C GLU A 77 10.48 -1.99 -18.74
N ILE A 78 10.75 -0.88 -19.42
CA ILE A 78 10.59 0.46 -18.85
C ILE A 78 9.12 0.89 -18.94
N VAL A 79 8.60 1.35 -17.83
CA VAL A 79 7.25 1.97 -17.72
C VAL A 79 7.38 3.39 -17.25
N GLU A 80 6.78 4.31 -18.00
CA GLU A 80 6.74 5.74 -17.67
C GLU A 80 5.40 6.08 -17.01
N ARG A 81 5.46 6.75 -15.85
CA ARG A 81 4.28 7.28 -15.14
C ARG A 81 4.63 8.63 -14.52
N GLY A 82 4.02 9.70 -15.03
CA GLY A 82 4.38 11.05 -14.65
C GLY A 82 5.87 11.30 -14.89
N PRO A 83 6.63 11.78 -13.89
CA PRO A 83 8.07 12.04 -14.04
C PRO A 83 8.95 10.78 -13.89
N PHE A 84 8.36 9.63 -13.60
CA PHE A 84 9.12 8.40 -13.31
C PHE A 84 9.23 7.51 -14.55
N LYS A 85 10.44 7.07 -14.81
CA LYS A 85 10.81 6.17 -15.91
C LYS A 85 11.67 5.06 -15.37
N ILE A 86 11.04 3.97 -14.93
CA ILE A 86 11.70 2.84 -14.25
C ILE A 86 11.15 1.51 -14.76
N THR A 87 11.85 0.41 -14.45
CA THR A 87 11.43 -0.92 -14.86
C THR A 87 10.13 -1.37 -14.17
N ARG A 88 9.42 -2.32 -14.76
CA ARG A 88 8.25 -2.98 -14.15
C ARG A 88 8.60 -3.54 -12.77
N LEU A 89 9.73 -4.24 -12.66
CA LEU A 89 10.22 -4.77 -11.40
C LEU A 89 10.45 -3.67 -10.36
N ALA A 90 11.02 -2.54 -10.76
CA ALA A 90 11.26 -1.42 -9.85
C ALA A 90 9.94 -0.81 -9.31
N TRP A 91 8.88 -0.73 -10.12
CA TRP A 91 7.55 -0.34 -9.64
C TRP A 91 7.02 -1.28 -8.56
N ILE A 92 7.16 -2.60 -8.74
CA ILE A 92 6.75 -3.63 -7.77
C ILE A 92 7.58 -3.51 -6.49
N GLN A 93 8.90 -3.31 -6.61
CA GLN A 93 9.77 -3.08 -5.45
C GLN A 93 9.40 -1.82 -4.68
N LYS A 94 8.99 -0.75 -5.37
CA LYS A 94 8.47 0.47 -4.72
C LYS A 94 7.17 0.23 -3.95
N ALA A 95 6.31 -0.67 -4.39
CA ALA A 95 5.14 -1.07 -3.61
C ALA A 95 5.54 -1.74 -2.28
N HIS A 96 6.52 -2.63 -2.31
CA HIS A 96 7.05 -3.29 -1.10
C HIS A 96 7.73 -2.29 -0.15
N GLU A 97 8.53 -1.36 -0.67
CA GLU A 97 9.17 -0.29 0.10
C GLU A 97 8.12 0.60 0.77
N HIS A 98 7.10 1.01 0.01
CA HIS A 98 6.02 1.87 0.49
C HIS A 98 5.24 1.22 1.65
N ILE A 99 4.85 -0.05 1.52
CA ILE A 99 4.14 -0.76 2.61
C ILE A 99 5.03 -0.92 3.84
N SER A 100 6.33 -1.17 3.65
CA SER A 100 7.29 -1.31 4.75
C SER A 100 7.46 -0.01 5.53
N HIS A 101 7.48 1.14 4.83
CA HIS A 101 7.50 2.47 5.43
C HIS A 101 6.26 2.71 6.31
N HIS A 102 5.06 2.48 5.77
CA HIS A 102 3.81 2.71 6.49
C HIS A 102 3.59 1.72 7.65
N ARG A 103 4.06 0.48 7.53
CA ARG A 103 4.07 -0.48 8.63
C ARG A 103 4.94 -0.02 9.80
N GLY A 104 6.09 0.58 9.51
CA GLY A 104 6.95 1.18 10.54
C GLY A 104 6.25 2.31 11.28
N GLN A 105 5.58 3.21 10.56
CA GLN A 105 4.79 4.29 11.16
C GLN A 105 3.64 3.74 12.02
N ALA A 106 2.89 2.75 11.54
CA ALA A 106 1.81 2.12 12.30
C ALA A 106 2.29 1.46 13.59
N ALA A 107 3.48 0.86 13.59
CA ALA A 107 4.09 0.27 14.79
C ALA A 107 4.39 1.35 15.87
N ILE A 108 4.79 2.54 15.47
CA ILE A 108 4.97 3.66 16.40
C ILE A 108 3.62 4.10 16.99
N TYR A 109 2.56 4.20 16.17
CA TYR A 109 1.22 4.58 16.66
C TYR A 109 0.70 3.59 17.72
N LEU A 110 0.94 2.29 17.54
CA LEU A 110 0.59 1.28 18.54
C LEU A 110 1.34 1.52 19.85
N ARG A 111 2.65 1.72 19.80
CA ARG A 111 3.47 1.97 20.99
C ARG A 111 3.04 3.23 21.74
N MET A 112 2.71 4.30 21.03
CA MET A 112 2.20 5.54 21.64
C MET A 112 0.86 5.35 22.36
N ASN A 113 0.13 4.27 22.04
CA ASN A 113 -1.10 3.87 22.74
C ASN A 113 -0.87 2.73 23.75
N GLY A 114 0.37 2.45 24.14
CA GLY A 114 0.71 1.40 25.10
C GLY A 114 0.53 -0.04 24.56
N ILE A 115 0.36 -0.19 23.25
CA ILE A 115 0.15 -1.49 22.60
C ILE A 115 1.46 -1.95 21.97
N ALA A 116 1.92 -3.16 22.34
CA ALA A 116 3.06 -3.77 21.70
C ALA A 116 2.68 -4.20 20.25
N PRO A 117 3.37 -3.68 19.21
CA PRO A 117 3.14 -4.16 17.87
C PRO A 117 3.61 -5.61 17.72
N PRO A 118 3.13 -6.34 16.70
CA PRO A 118 3.66 -7.65 16.38
C PRO A 118 5.19 -7.61 16.25
N GLN A 119 5.85 -8.67 16.71
CA GLN A 119 7.30 -8.76 16.58
C GLN A 119 7.72 -8.69 15.11
N TYR A 120 8.69 -7.85 14.82
CA TYR A 120 9.27 -7.80 13.48
C TYR A 120 10.00 -9.11 13.18
N LYS A 121 9.63 -9.75 12.10
CA LYS A 121 10.30 -10.94 11.57
C LYS A 121 10.97 -10.55 10.26
N LEU A 122 12.25 -10.85 10.16
CA LEU A 122 13.03 -10.61 8.95
C LEU A 122 12.81 -11.73 7.92
N PHE A 123 12.54 -12.94 8.42
CA PHE A 123 12.27 -14.16 7.65
C PHE A 123 11.05 -14.89 8.20
#